data_901d3cb15db0dae5e5e9dda518de46cb
#
_entry.id   901d3cb15db0dae5e5e9dda518de46cb
#
_cell.length_a   1.000
_cell.length_b   1.000
_cell.length_c   1.000
_cell.angle_alpha   90.00
_cell.angle_beta   90.00
_cell.angle_gamma   90.00
#
_symmetry.space_group_name_H-M   'P 1'
#
loop_
_entity.id
_entity.type
_entity.pdbx_description
1 polymer ?
#
loop_
_entity_poly.entity_id
_entity_poly.type
_entity_poly.pdbx_seq_one_letter_code
_entity_poly.pdbx_strand_id
1 'polypeptide(L)'
;MPELIINGRGETKFVAPKEHILYEAKKIPIVDEEEILHHLSEARRLSKEMSVGQRTATVNIETQHPEIPAMVWLWCDSHLGSKAVDYEAFLQDYHTVLETPNFFAISNGDSIDNFMVTNNAASGTYENPINPQQQALLIQRLYKKLDDNGKLLASSWGNHENFIKRSGYSFEGTWLRDLKAPIFNCGGLLTMKYGEQEYKLAMTHYFWSKSHLNLTLAAKRYMEHEYPEADIAFTAHTHLKSFEKFTKGGKDLIAVSGGSYKPDDEFLPTHGQGGRNFAIGGITLALYPDQHNVIPFYTVEEGLQFYEAEKKLHNINE
;
A
#
# COMPACT_ATOMS: atom_id res chain seq x y z
N MET A 1 39.08 7.42 45.60
CA MET A 1 40.12 7.93 44.70
C MET A 1 41.35 7.03 44.86
N PRO A 2 42.06 6.67 43.80
CA PRO A 2 43.26 5.87 43.93
C PRO A 2 44.32 6.66 44.70
N GLU A 3 44.92 6.07 45.72
CA GLU A 3 46.04 6.68 46.47
C GLU A 3 47.36 6.46 45.73
N LEU A 4 48.11 7.54 45.59
CA LEU A 4 49.44 7.54 45.00
C LEU A 4 50.44 7.32 46.15
N ILE A 5 51.07 6.14 46.22
CA ILE A 5 52.10 5.86 47.23
C ILE A 5 53.47 5.96 46.53
N ILE A 6 54.32 6.84 47.04
CA ILE A 6 55.72 6.99 46.61
C ILE A 6 56.58 6.18 47.58
N ASN A 7 57.29 5.14 47.09
CA ASN A 7 58.20 4.37 47.89
C ASN A 7 59.52 5.13 48.15
N GLY A 8 60.28 4.72 49.14
CA GLY A 8 61.53 5.36 49.54
C GLY A 8 62.65 5.41 48.45
N ARG A 9 62.37 4.98 47.22
CA ARG A 9 63.22 5.01 46.02
C ARG A 9 62.69 5.92 44.91
N GLY A 10 61.63 6.73 45.19
CA GLY A 10 61.04 7.66 44.22
C GLY A 10 60.18 7.01 43.15
N GLU A 11 59.87 5.70 43.27
CA GLU A 11 59.00 5.02 42.32
C GLU A 11 57.52 5.21 42.72
N THR A 12 56.70 5.62 41.79
CA THR A 12 55.26 5.79 41.96
C THR A 12 54.53 4.49 41.68
N LYS A 13 53.82 3.97 42.68
CA LYS A 13 52.91 2.81 42.49
C LYS A 13 51.46 3.27 42.66
N PHE A 14 50.65 3.00 41.66
CA PHE A 14 49.19 3.13 41.78
C PHE A 14 48.68 1.92 42.58
N VAL A 15 48.13 2.18 43.76
CA VAL A 15 47.38 1.17 44.49
C VAL A 15 45.91 1.35 44.17
N ALA A 16 45.36 0.43 43.44
CA ALA A 16 43.92 0.37 43.24
C ALA A 16 43.20 0.23 44.60
N PRO A 17 42.08 0.89 44.83
CA PRO A 17 41.32 0.71 46.07
C PRO A 17 40.95 -0.77 46.22
N LYS A 18 41.14 -1.31 47.41
CA LYS A 18 40.80 -2.68 47.77
C LYS A 18 39.28 -2.92 47.91
N GLU A 19 38.47 -2.19 47.25
CA GLU A 19 37.06 -2.52 47.10
C GLU A 19 36.92 -3.51 45.96
N HIS A 20 37.01 -4.77 46.28
CA HIS A 20 36.49 -5.82 45.43
C HIS A 20 34.99 -5.63 45.35
N ILE A 21 34.54 -4.98 44.29
CA ILE A 21 33.15 -5.10 43.89
C ILE A 21 32.99 -6.57 43.45
N LEU A 22 32.62 -7.40 44.37
CA LEU A 22 32.11 -8.73 44.06
C LEU A 22 30.77 -8.51 43.37
N TYR A 23 30.79 -8.47 42.04
CA TYR A 23 29.58 -8.71 41.29
C TYR A 23 29.18 -10.15 41.61
N GLU A 24 28.22 -10.34 42.52
CA GLU A 24 27.44 -11.53 42.50
C GLU A 24 26.80 -11.59 41.11
N ALA A 25 27.33 -12.43 40.26
CA ALA A 25 26.64 -12.78 39.01
C ALA A 25 25.30 -13.35 39.46
N LYS A 26 24.24 -12.53 39.40
CA LYS A 26 22.88 -13.05 39.50
C LYS A 26 22.82 -14.17 38.48
N LYS A 27 22.67 -15.40 38.93
CA LYS A 27 22.38 -16.55 38.06
C LYS A 27 21.17 -16.10 37.26
N ILE A 28 21.35 -15.93 35.94
CA ILE A 28 20.21 -15.75 35.03
C ILE A 28 19.35 -16.99 35.29
N PRO A 29 18.11 -16.83 35.76
CA PRO A 29 17.25 -17.97 35.97
C PRO A 29 17.20 -18.76 34.68
N ILE A 30 17.52 -20.04 34.71
CA ILE A 30 17.27 -20.94 33.58
C ILE A 30 15.75 -21.02 33.52
N VAL A 31 15.16 -20.27 32.60
CA VAL A 31 13.71 -20.32 32.35
C VAL A 31 13.46 -21.71 31.75
N ASP A 32 12.47 -22.42 32.28
CA ASP A 32 12.06 -23.73 31.78
C ASP A 32 11.66 -23.60 30.28
N GLU A 33 12.14 -24.53 29.50
CA GLU A 33 11.86 -24.56 28.05
C GLU A 33 10.35 -24.59 27.75
N GLU A 34 9.59 -25.33 28.57
CA GLU A 34 8.12 -25.38 28.44
C GLU A 34 7.47 -24.04 28.77
N GLU A 35 7.98 -23.30 29.75
CA GLU A 35 7.50 -21.96 30.11
C GLU A 35 7.80 -20.98 28.98
N ILE A 36 8.98 -21.03 28.36
CA ILE A 36 9.31 -20.19 27.17
C ILE A 36 8.34 -20.51 26.04
N LEU A 37 8.11 -21.77 25.72
CA LEU A 37 7.21 -22.18 24.65
C LEU A 37 5.76 -21.76 24.92
N HIS A 38 5.33 -21.83 26.16
CA HIS A 38 4.01 -21.33 26.58
C HIS A 38 3.89 -19.81 26.33
N HIS A 39 4.87 -19.03 26.80
CA HIS A 39 4.87 -17.57 26.58
C HIS A 39 4.92 -17.19 25.10
N LEU A 40 5.70 -17.91 24.29
CA LEU A 40 5.74 -17.71 22.84
C LEU A 40 4.41 -18.07 22.17
N SER A 41 3.73 -19.11 22.65
CA SER A 41 2.40 -19.49 22.16
C SER A 41 1.35 -18.42 22.49
N GLU A 42 1.36 -17.91 23.72
CA GLU A 42 0.48 -16.80 24.13
C GLU A 42 0.78 -15.51 23.35
N ALA A 43 2.06 -15.17 23.21
CA ALA A 43 2.48 -14.02 22.40
C ALA A 43 2.03 -14.17 20.94
N ARG A 44 2.11 -15.37 20.36
CA ARG A 44 1.61 -15.66 19.01
C ARG A 44 0.08 -15.50 18.91
N ARG A 45 -0.67 -15.97 19.92
CA ARG A 45 -2.13 -15.82 19.98
C ARG A 45 -2.50 -14.33 20.01
N LEU A 46 -1.91 -13.57 20.95
CA LEU A 46 -2.12 -12.13 21.08
C LEU A 46 -1.71 -11.38 19.81
N SER A 47 -0.58 -11.73 19.21
CA SER A 47 -0.14 -11.15 17.95
C SER A 47 -1.15 -11.40 16.82
N LYS A 48 -1.76 -12.59 16.74
CA LYS A 48 -2.82 -12.87 15.76
C LYS A 48 -4.09 -12.07 16.05
N GLU A 49 -4.46 -11.90 17.30
CA GLU A 49 -5.62 -11.09 17.70
C GLU A 49 -5.38 -9.60 17.48
N MET A 50 -4.15 -9.12 17.66
CA MET A 50 -3.75 -7.72 17.43
C MET A 50 -3.41 -7.43 15.97
N SER A 51 -2.96 -8.43 15.21
CA SER A 51 -2.66 -8.31 13.77
C SER A 51 -3.88 -8.58 12.91
N VAL A 52 -5.06 -8.17 13.34
CA VAL A 52 -6.27 -8.20 12.51
C VAL A 52 -6.12 -7.18 11.39
N GLY A 53 -5.28 -7.50 10.44
CA GLY A 53 -5.39 -6.94 9.10
C GLY A 53 -6.73 -7.42 8.57
N GLN A 54 -7.63 -6.50 8.36
CA GLN A 54 -8.91 -6.75 7.72
C GLN A 54 -8.62 -7.44 6.38
N ARG A 55 -9.06 -8.68 6.20
CA ARG A 55 -8.87 -9.42 4.94
C ARG A 55 -10.09 -9.32 4.04
N THR A 56 -11.23 -8.95 4.58
CA THR A 56 -12.47 -8.76 3.85
C THR A 56 -13.17 -7.50 4.33
N ALA A 57 -13.73 -6.75 3.42
CA ALA A 57 -14.54 -5.58 3.74
C ALA A 57 -15.70 -5.44 2.77
N THR A 58 -16.75 -4.77 3.20
CA THR A 58 -17.88 -4.40 2.35
C THR A 58 -18.08 -2.90 2.42
N VAL A 59 -18.25 -2.27 1.27
CA VAL A 59 -18.56 -0.84 1.15
C VAL A 59 -19.81 -0.68 0.27
N ASN A 60 -20.66 0.27 0.64
CA ASN A 60 -21.77 0.70 -0.20
C ASN A 60 -21.31 1.93 -0.99
N ILE A 61 -21.49 1.90 -2.30
CA ILE A 61 -21.22 3.05 -3.16
C ILE A 61 -22.50 3.88 -3.26
N GLU A 62 -22.43 5.06 -2.70
CA GLU A 62 -23.51 6.06 -2.79
C GLU A 62 -23.05 7.16 -3.74
N THR A 63 -23.85 7.45 -4.75
CA THR A 63 -23.52 8.41 -5.81
C THR A 63 -24.60 9.48 -5.93
N GLN A 64 -24.25 10.59 -6.55
CA GLN A 64 -25.20 11.65 -6.93
C GLN A 64 -26.13 11.20 -8.06
N HIS A 65 -25.60 10.33 -8.96
CA HIS A 65 -26.31 9.83 -10.13
C HIS A 65 -26.32 8.29 -10.09
N PRO A 66 -27.23 7.68 -9.30
CA PRO A 66 -27.25 6.23 -9.10
C PRO A 66 -27.71 5.43 -10.32
N GLU A 67 -28.25 6.09 -11.37
CA GLU A 67 -28.72 5.50 -12.62
C GLU A 67 -27.61 5.27 -13.65
N ILE A 68 -26.42 5.83 -13.45
CA ILE A 68 -25.26 5.66 -14.33
C ILE A 68 -24.09 5.01 -13.60
N PRO A 69 -23.08 4.47 -14.32
CA PRO A 69 -21.98 3.74 -13.69
C PRO A 69 -21.21 4.56 -12.65
N ALA A 70 -20.77 3.88 -11.60
CA ALA A 70 -19.74 4.38 -10.69
C ALA A 70 -18.36 4.14 -11.30
N MET A 71 -17.52 5.17 -11.30
CA MET A 71 -16.17 5.15 -11.85
C MET A 71 -15.17 4.93 -10.72
N VAL A 72 -14.39 3.87 -10.78
CA VAL A 72 -13.43 3.51 -9.72
C VAL A 72 -12.00 3.58 -10.25
N TRP A 73 -11.27 4.57 -9.79
CA TRP A 73 -9.84 4.71 -10.08
C TRP A 73 -9.03 3.73 -9.22
N LEU A 74 -8.32 2.83 -9.87
CA LEU A 74 -7.38 1.91 -9.26
C LEU A 74 -6.00 2.57 -9.20
N TRP A 75 -5.71 3.17 -8.07
CA TRP A 75 -4.49 3.91 -7.80
C TRP A 75 -3.45 3.02 -7.14
N CYS A 76 -2.21 3.05 -7.61
CA CYS A 76 -1.07 2.39 -6.97
C CYS A 76 0.25 3.02 -7.41
N ASP A 77 1.33 2.64 -6.74
CA ASP A 77 2.72 2.95 -7.12
C ASP A 77 2.94 4.42 -7.50
N SER A 78 2.34 5.34 -6.72
CA SER A 78 2.49 6.78 -6.96
C SER A 78 3.80 7.36 -6.46
N HIS A 79 4.45 6.69 -5.49
CA HIS A 79 5.78 7.06 -4.97
C HIS A 79 5.95 8.53 -4.64
N LEU A 80 4.90 9.16 -4.09
CA LEU A 80 4.91 10.59 -3.77
C LEU A 80 6.06 10.91 -2.82
N GLY A 81 6.80 11.95 -3.17
CA GLY A 81 8.02 12.35 -2.48
C GLY A 81 9.28 12.15 -3.32
N SER A 82 9.24 11.33 -4.37
CA SER A 82 10.34 11.20 -5.34
C SER A 82 10.31 12.30 -6.40
N LYS A 83 11.47 12.81 -6.82
CA LYS A 83 11.60 13.76 -7.93
C LYS A 83 11.23 13.15 -9.28
N ALA A 84 11.20 11.82 -9.40
CA ALA A 84 10.90 11.09 -10.62
C ALA A 84 9.40 10.89 -10.88
N VAL A 85 8.55 11.39 -9.98
CA VAL A 85 7.08 11.29 -10.12
C VAL A 85 6.55 12.34 -11.07
N ASP A 86 5.66 11.93 -11.95
CA ASP A 86 4.83 12.85 -12.74
C ASP A 86 3.68 13.39 -11.88
N TYR A 87 3.98 14.49 -11.19
CA TYR A 87 3.03 15.14 -10.30
C TYR A 87 1.86 15.80 -11.02
N GLU A 88 2.05 16.22 -12.28
CA GLU A 88 0.99 16.85 -13.08
C GLU A 88 -0.08 15.81 -13.42
N ALA A 89 0.34 14.66 -13.93
CA ALA A 89 -0.56 13.54 -14.21
C ALA A 89 -1.27 13.04 -12.94
N PHE A 90 -0.52 12.89 -11.83
CA PHE A 90 -1.12 12.47 -10.56
C PHE A 90 -2.18 13.46 -10.05
N LEU A 91 -1.88 14.75 -10.07
CA LEU A 91 -2.80 15.78 -9.59
C LEU A 91 -4.04 15.89 -10.47
N GLN A 92 -3.88 15.74 -11.79
CA GLN A 92 -5.00 15.72 -12.72
C GLN A 92 -5.97 14.59 -12.40
N ASP A 93 -5.47 13.35 -12.27
CA ASP A 93 -6.27 12.18 -11.93
C ASP A 93 -6.93 12.34 -10.56
N TYR A 94 -6.16 12.77 -9.56
CA TYR A 94 -6.64 12.98 -8.19
C TYR A 94 -7.77 14.01 -8.11
N HIS A 95 -7.62 15.16 -8.79
CA HIS A 95 -8.65 16.19 -8.82
C HIS A 95 -9.89 15.75 -9.59
N THR A 96 -9.72 15.05 -10.72
CA THR A 96 -10.84 14.47 -11.46
C THR A 96 -11.68 13.56 -10.55
N VAL A 97 -11.03 12.66 -9.81
CA VAL A 97 -11.73 11.74 -8.90
C VAL A 97 -12.39 12.49 -7.74
N LEU A 98 -11.70 13.46 -7.16
CA LEU A 98 -12.21 14.22 -6.03
C LEU A 98 -13.43 15.06 -6.39
N GLU A 99 -13.44 15.69 -7.57
CA GLU A 99 -14.40 16.71 -7.98
C GLU A 99 -15.57 16.16 -8.79
N THR A 100 -15.39 15.00 -9.45
CA THR A 100 -16.47 14.39 -10.26
C THR A 100 -17.38 13.52 -9.41
N PRO A 101 -18.72 13.68 -9.48
CA PRO A 101 -19.66 13.03 -8.55
C PRO A 101 -19.53 11.53 -8.42
N ASN A 102 -19.66 10.76 -9.50
CA ASN A 102 -19.66 9.29 -9.46
C ASN A 102 -18.25 8.67 -9.51
N PHE A 103 -17.18 9.44 -9.26
CA PHE A 103 -15.82 8.91 -9.20
C PHE A 103 -15.41 8.55 -7.78
N PHE A 104 -14.65 7.47 -7.65
CA PHE A 104 -14.12 6.91 -6.39
C PHE A 104 -12.68 6.42 -6.61
N ALA A 105 -11.97 6.18 -5.53
CA ALA A 105 -10.60 5.68 -5.55
C ALA A 105 -10.45 4.40 -4.70
N ILE A 106 -9.62 3.48 -5.18
CA ILE A 106 -9.05 2.38 -4.41
C ILE A 106 -7.54 2.49 -4.54
N SER A 107 -6.82 2.53 -3.41
CA SER A 107 -5.36 2.60 -3.39
C SER A 107 -4.74 1.24 -3.06
N ASN A 108 -3.74 0.81 -3.84
CA ASN A 108 -3.09 -0.49 -3.67
C ASN A 108 -1.59 -0.39 -3.37
N GLY A 109 -1.21 0.53 -2.48
CA GLY A 109 0.13 0.63 -1.92
C GLY A 109 1.16 1.35 -2.78
N ASP A 110 2.36 1.49 -2.20
CA ASP A 110 3.48 2.29 -2.72
C ASP A 110 3.04 3.71 -3.08
N SER A 111 2.23 4.30 -2.19
CA SER A 111 1.73 5.65 -2.34
C SER A 111 2.81 6.70 -2.09
N ILE A 112 3.82 6.35 -1.29
CA ILE A 112 5.00 7.16 -0.99
C ILE A 112 6.28 6.42 -1.38
N ASP A 113 7.34 7.16 -1.66
CA ASP A 113 8.63 6.57 -2.04
C ASP A 113 9.39 6.02 -0.81
N ASN A 114 9.35 6.74 0.31
CA ASN A 114 9.77 6.32 1.66
C ASN A 114 11.13 5.60 1.75
N PHE A 115 12.07 5.89 0.88
CA PHE A 115 13.42 5.36 1.01
C PHE A 115 14.11 5.92 2.26
N MET A 116 14.79 5.05 2.99
CA MET A 116 15.56 5.37 4.19
C MET A 116 16.98 4.84 4.06
N VAL A 117 17.92 5.48 4.75
CA VAL A 117 19.36 5.08 4.75
C VAL A 117 19.60 3.65 5.21
N THR A 118 18.65 3.05 5.91
CA THR A 118 18.71 1.66 6.38
C THR A 118 18.22 0.63 5.35
N ASN A 119 17.72 1.08 4.20
CA ASN A 119 17.25 0.20 3.14
C ASN A 119 18.41 -0.28 2.27
N ASN A 120 18.24 -1.45 1.64
CA ASN A 120 19.20 -1.96 0.65
C ASN A 120 19.33 -1.03 -0.56
N ALA A 121 18.33 -0.18 -0.81
CA ALA A 121 18.29 0.84 -1.85
C ALA A 121 18.43 2.25 -1.26
N ALA A 122 19.35 2.44 -0.32
CA ALA A 122 19.59 3.72 0.35
C ALA A 122 19.89 4.89 -0.60
N SER A 123 20.43 4.60 -1.79
CA SER A 123 20.66 5.60 -2.85
C SER A 123 19.38 6.32 -3.28
N GLY A 124 18.23 5.66 -3.25
CA GLY A 124 16.93 6.28 -3.54
C GLY A 124 16.57 7.43 -2.59
N THR A 125 17.22 7.51 -1.42
CA THR A 125 17.04 8.65 -0.50
C THR A 125 17.45 9.99 -1.12
N TYR A 126 18.41 9.98 -2.03
CA TYR A 126 18.87 11.19 -2.75
C TYR A 126 17.87 11.68 -3.81
N GLU A 127 16.91 10.83 -4.17
CA GLU A 127 15.85 11.17 -5.12
C GLU A 127 14.65 11.84 -4.44
N ASN A 128 14.63 11.85 -3.10
CA ASN A 128 13.51 12.35 -2.31
C ASN A 128 13.75 13.78 -1.83
N PRO A 129 13.14 14.81 -2.48
CA PRO A 129 13.23 16.21 -2.03
C PRO A 129 12.55 16.46 -0.68
N ILE A 130 11.67 15.57 -0.23
CA ILE A 130 11.01 15.60 1.07
C ILE A 130 11.29 14.29 1.83
N ASN A 131 11.49 14.43 3.15
CA ASN A 131 11.81 13.29 4.01
C ASN A 131 10.60 12.35 4.21
N PRO A 132 10.80 11.11 4.70
CA PRO A 132 9.72 10.12 4.89
C PRO A 132 8.55 10.62 5.75
N GLN A 133 8.80 11.43 6.77
CA GLN A 133 7.75 12.01 7.61
C GLN A 133 6.88 13.00 6.82
N GLN A 134 7.50 13.83 5.99
CA GLN A 134 6.77 14.78 5.15
C GLN A 134 5.95 14.03 4.07
N GLN A 135 6.51 12.97 3.49
CA GLN A 135 5.79 12.11 2.54
C GLN A 135 4.54 11.49 3.18
N ALA A 136 4.70 11.00 4.38
CA ALA A 136 3.61 10.40 5.12
C ALA A 136 2.50 11.41 5.51
N LEU A 137 2.87 12.61 5.91
CA LEU A 137 1.90 13.69 6.16
C LEU A 137 1.17 14.09 4.86
N LEU A 138 1.87 14.08 3.74
CA LEU A 138 1.27 14.35 2.43
C LEU A 138 0.21 13.31 2.10
N ILE A 139 0.55 12.03 2.15
CA ILE A 139 -0.39 10.96 1.79
C ILE A 139 -1.56 10.87 2.77
N GLN A 140 -1.33 11.10 4.06
CA GLN A 140 -2.40 11.18 5.04
C GLN A 140 -3.43 12.25 4.67
N ARG A 141 -2.99 13.43 4.25
CA ARG A 141 -3.89 14.51 3.84
C ARG A 141 -4.66 14.18 2.58
N LEU A 142 -4.01 13.55 1.59
CA LEU A 142 -4.65 13.14 0.34
C LEU A 142 -5.72 12.07 0.60
N TYR A 143 -5.40 11.04 1.38
CA TYR A 143 -6.37 10.00 1.75
C TYR A 143 -7.52 10.58 2.57
N LYS A 144 -7.20 11.39 3.57
CA LYS A 144 -8.22 12.03 4.41
C LYS A 144 -9.19 12.89 3.59
N LYS A 145 -8.69 13.61 2.60
CA LYS A 145 -9.53 14.44 1.73
C LYS A 145 -10.45 13.58 0.87
N LEU A 146 -9.98 12.47 0.30
CA LEU A 146 -10.84 11.52 -0.43
C LEU A 146 -11.86 10.85 0.51
N ASP A 147 -11.42 10.41 1.68
CA ASP A 147 -12.26 9.73 2.68
C ASP A 147 -13.36 10.62 3.24
N ASP A 148 -13.03 11.87 3.58
CA ASP A 148 -14.01 12.86 4.08
C ASP A 148 -15.07 13.21 3.05
N ASN A 149 -14.74 13.12 1.76
CA ASN A 149 -15.66 13.31 0.65
C ASN A 149 -16.36 12.01 0.19
N GLY A 150 -16.17 10.90 0.93
CA GLY A 150 -16.76 9.60 0.57
C GLY A 150 -16.21 8.99 -0.72
N LYS A 151 -15.02 9.43 -1.17
CA LYS A 151 -14.40 9.03 -2.43
C LYS A 151 -13.41 7.88 -2.29
N LEU A 152 -12.88 7.61 -1.10
CA LEU A 152 -11.97 6.49 -0.85
C LEU A 152 -12.77 5.24 -0.49
N LEU A 153 -12.73 4.21 -1.33
CA LEU A 153 -13.44 2.96 -1.08
C LEU A 153 -12.61 1.96 -0.28
N ALA A 154 -11.30 1.91 -0.52
CA ALA A 154 -10.37 1.07 0.24
C ALA A 154 -8.92 1.48 -0.01
N SER A 155 -8.03 1.04 0.88
CA SER A 155 -6.58 1.14 0.68
C SER A 155 -5.87 -0.14 1.10
N SER A 156 -4.73 -0.46 0.49
CA SER A 156 -3.78 -1.45 0.98
C SER A 156 -2.36 -0.91 1.03
N TRP A 157 -1.48 -1.64 1.74
CA TRP A 157 -0.07 -1.27 1.88
C TRP A 157 0.79 -1.90 0.80
N GLY A 158 1.80 -1.15 0.36
CA GLY A 158 2.90 -1.65 -0.44
C GLY A 158 4.15 -1.96 0.39
N ASN A 159 5.22 -2.28 -0.31
CA ASN A 159 6.50 -2.53 0.35
C ASN A 159 7.18 -1.24 0.81
N HIS A 160 6.93 -0.10 0.16
CA HIS A 160 7.49 1.19 0.54
C HIS A 160 6.91 1.71 1.86
N GLU A 161 5.62 1.58 2.11
CA GLU A 161 5.04 1.88 3.42
C GLU A 161 5.64 0.98 4.51
N ASN A 162 5.97 -0.27 4.19
CA ASN A 162 6.55 -1.21 5.14
C ASN A 162 8.03 -0.96 5.47
N PHE A 163 8.77 -0.13 4.71
CA PHE A 163 10.16 0.19 5.03
C PHE A 163 10.32 0.78 6.43
N ILE A 164 9.36 1.54 6.92
CA ILE A 164 9.38 2.14 8.26
C ILE A 164 9.31 1.11 9.38
N LYS A 165 8.79 -0.10 9.13
CA LYS A 165 8.73 -1.19 10.14
C LYS A 165 10.13 -1.58 10.66
N ARG A 166 11.18 -1.32 9.87
CA ARG A 166 12.57 -1.53 10.29
C ARG A 166 13.00 -0.61 11.44
N SER A 167 12.33 0.53 11.63
CA SER A 167 12.54 1.42 12.78
C SER A 167 11.69 1.07 14.00
N GLY A 168 10.92 -0.04 13.96
CA GLY A 168 9.99 -0.44 15.01
C GLY A 168 8.66 0.33 14.99
N TYR A 169 8.37 1.05 13.89
CA TYR A 169 7.20 1.90 13.75
C TYR A 169 6.27 1.36 12.64
N SER A 170 4.98 1.67 12.71
CA SER A 170 3.99 1.27 11.72
C SER A 170 3.07 2.44 11.36
N PHE A 171 2.81 2.65 10.09
CA PHE A 171 1.85 3.64 9.61
C PHE A 171 0.41 3.36 10.05
N GLU A 172 0.06 2.07 10.18
CA GLU A 172 -1.29 1.61 10.47
C GLU A 172 -1.83 2.18 11.78
N GLY A 173 -0.97 2.23 12.80
CA GLY A 173 -1.36 2.67 14.14
C GLY A 173 -1.43 4.19 14.32
N THR A 174 -0.99 4.99 13.36
CA THR A 174 -0.78 6.41 13.58
C THR A 174 -1.38 7.33 12.53
N TRP A 175 -1.25 7.05 11.24
CA TRP A 175 -1.58 8.05 10.23
C TRP A 175 -2.86 7.77 9.45
N LEU A 176 -3.26 6.51 9.35
CA LEU A 176 -4.50 6.13 8.69
C LEU A 176 -5.59 5.66 9.66
N ARG A 177 -5.32 5.78 10.96
CA ARG A 177 -6.23 5.35 12.03
C ARG A 177 -7.62 5.97 11.93
N ASP A 178 -7.70 7.21 11.45
CA ASP A 178 -8.93 7.99 11.44
C ASP A 178 -9.67 7.93 10.09
N LEU A 179 -9.23 7.06 9.17
CA LEU A 179 -9.95 6.83 7.92
C LEU A 179 -11.15 5.90 8.17
N LYS A 180 -12.27 6.22 7.50
CA LYS A 180 -13.48 5.39 7.49
C LYS A 180 -13.36 4.23 6.51
N ALA A 181 -12.63 4.46 5.41
CA ALA A 181 -12.38 3.46 4.39
C ALA A 181 -11.58 2.28 4.97
N PRO A 182 -11.91 1.03 4.61
CA PRO A 182 -11.18 -0.15 5.04
C PRO A 182 -9.74 -0.14 4.54
N ILE A 183 -8.81 -0.59 5.41
CA ILE A 183 -7.40 -0.69 5.12
C ILE A 183 -6.96 -2.15 5.21
N PHE A 184 -6.38 -2.67 4.12
CA PHE A 184 -5.83 -4.02 4.04
C PHE A 184 -4.31 -3.99 4.23
N ASN A 185 -3.77 -4.76 5.18
CA ASN A 185 -2.33 -4.76 5.47
C ASN A 185 -1.47 -5.42 4.40
N CYS A 186 -1.99 -6.46 3.75
CA CYS A 186 -1.26 -7.23 2.74
C CYS A 186 -2.14 -7.57 1.53
N GLY A 187 -3.28 -6.91 1.40
CA GLY A 187 -4.31 -7.24 0.45
C GLY A 187 -5.51 -7.93 1.08
N GLY A 188 -6.57 -8.06 0.31
CA GLY A 188 -7.85 -8.60 0.77
C GLY A 188 -8.92 -8.61 -0.31
N LEU A 189 -10.13 -8.94 0.09
CA LEU A 189 -11.32 -8.93 -0.75
C LEU A 189 -12.23 -7.76 -0.34
N LEU A 190 -12.44 -6.84 -1.25
CA LEU A 190 -13.39 -5.75 -1.12
C LEU A 190 -14.68 -6.10 -1.86
N THR A 191 -15.79 -6.13 -1.15
CA THR A 191 -17.12 -6.22 -1.74
C THR A 191 -17.70 -4.81 -1.88
N MET A 192 -17.93 -4.39 -3.11
CA MET A 192 -18.55 -3.10 -3.45
C MET A 192 -20.00 -3.33 -3.83
N LYS A 193 -20.93 -2.70 -3.11
CA LYS A 193 -22.35 -2.73 -3.43
C LYS A 193 -22.75 -1.44 -4.11
N TYR A 194 -23.29 -1.56 -5.32
CA TYR A 194 -23.75 -0.43 -6.10
C TYR A 194 -25.07 -0.74 -6.83
N GLY A 195 -26.09 0.03 -6.55
CA GLY A 195 -27.44 -0.28 -7.01
C GLY A 195 -27.89 -1.66 -6.54
N GLU A 196 -28.31 -2.51 -7.46
CA GLU A 196 -28.71 -3.90 -7.20
C GLU A 196 -27.53 -4.89 -7.32
N GLN A 197 -26.32 -4.40 -7.62
CA GLN A 197 -25.16 -5.22 -7.93
C GLN A 197 -24.17 -5.31 -6.80
N GLU A 198 -23.41 -6.40 -6.78
CA GLU A 198 -22.30 -6.64 -5.87
C GLU A 198 -21.07 -7.01 -6.67
N TYR A 199 -19.98 -6.29 -6.51
CA TYR A 199 -18.70 -6.48 -7.19
C TYR A 199 -17.62 -6.87 -6.18
N LYS A 200 -16.94 -7.99 -6.41
CA LYS A 200 -15.89 -8.49 -5.54
C LYS A 200 -14.52 -8.24 -6.15
N LEU A 201 -13.77 -7.36 -5.54
CA LEU A 201 -12.41 -7.00 -5.94
C LEU A 201 -11.39 -7.60 -4.97
N ALA A 202 -10.60 -8.56 -5.46
CA ALA A 202 -9.42 -9.07 -4.76
C ALA A 202 -8.23 -8.16 -5.06
N MET A 203 -7.62 -7.57 -4.03
CA MET A 203 -6.49 -6.66 -4.20
C MET A 203 -5.30 -7.06 -3.34
N THR A 204 -4.10 -6.95 -3.90
CA THR A 204 -2.83 -7.06 -3.20
C THR A 204 -1.78 -6.24 -3.91
N HIS A 205 -0.90 -5.59 -3.15
CA HIS A 205 0.18 -4.82 -3.76
C HIS A 205 1.13 -5.73 -4.55
N TYR A 206 1.54 -6.84 -3.98
CA TYR A 206 2.48 -7.78 -4.58
C TYR A 206 1.98 -9.22 -4.50
N PHE A 207 2.14 -9.96 -5.61
CA PHE A 207 1.98 -11.41 -5.66
C PHE A 207 3.16 -12.03 -6.40
N TRP A 208 3.63 -13.18 -5.92
CA TRP A 208 4.89 -13.81 -6.34
C TRP A 208 5.02 -14.18 -7.82
N SER A 209 3.94 -14.14 -8.59
CA SER A 209 3.90 -14.55 -9.99
C SER A 209 4.14 -13.37 -10.91
N LYS A 210 5.36 -13.23 -11.45
CA LYS A 210 5.72 -12.17 -12.39
C LYS A 210 5.86 -12.71 -13.82
N SER A 211 5.37 -11.97 -14.81
CA SER A 211 5.60 -12.23 -16.23
C SER A 211 5.69 -10.92 -16.99
N HIS A 212 6.70 -10.80 -17.87
CA HIS A 212 6.82 -9.65 -18.76
C HIS A 212 6.00 -9.79 -20.05
N LEU A 213 5.55 -11.00 -20.35
CA LEU A 213 4.70 -11.28 -21.51
C LEU A 213 3.21 -11.28 -21.16
N ASN A 214 2.89 -11.66 -19.93
CA ASN A 214 1.53 -11.65 -19.42
C ASN A 214 1.48 -10.77 -18.16
N LEU A 215 1.23 -9.48 -18.36
CA LEU A 215 1.30 -8.47 -17.29
C LEU A 215 0.26 -8.70 -16.20
N THR A 216 -0.89 -9.32 -16.53
CA THR A 216 -1.99 -9.59 -15.60
C THR A 216 -1.87 -10.96 -14.89
N LEU A 217 -0.80 -11.72 -15.15
CA LEU A 217 -0.65 -13.07 -14.59
C LEU A 217 -0.69 -13.09 -13.05
N ALA A 218 -0.06 -12.12 -12.40
CA ALA A 218 -0.07 -12.03 -10.94
C ALA A 218 -1.50 -11.85 -10.40
N ALA A 219 -2.28 -10.96 -11.01
CA ALA A 219 -3.66 -10.71 -10.63
C ALA A 219 -4.55 -11.95 -10.83
N LYS A 220 -4.43 -12.63 -11.98
CA LYS A 220 -5.18 -13.89 -12.26
C LYS A 220 -4.87 -14.95 -11.22
N ARG A 221 -3.57 -15.15 -10.90
CA ARG A 221 -3.18 -16.16 -9.91
C ARG A 221 -3.58 -15.77 -8.50
N TYR A 222 -3.51 -14.49 -8.15
CA TYR A 222 -3.99 -14.04 -6.84
C TYR A 222 -5.48 -14.33 -6.66
N MET A 223 -6.30 -13.99 -7.65
CA MET A 223 -7.71 -14.34 -7.67
C MET A 223 -7.91 -15.85 -7.54
N GLU A 224 -7.20 -16.64 -8.33
CA GLU A 224 -7.36 -18.08 -8.38
C GLU A 224 -7.01 -18.79 -7.06
N HIS A 225 -5.95 -18.33 -6.38
CA HIS A 225 -5.43 -19.01 -5.18
C HIS A 225 -6.04 -18.48 -3.89
N GLU A 226 -6.30 -17.17 -3.81
CA GLU A 226 -6.72 -16.55 -2.55
C GLU A 226 -8.21 -16.22 -2.50
N TYR A 227 -8.79 -15.79 -3.64
CA TYR A 227 -10.18 -15.32 -3.72
C TYR A 227 -10.87 -15.77 -5.01
N PRO A 228 -11.16 -17.07 -5.18
CA PRO A 228 -11.77 -17.61 -6.39
C PRO A 228 -13.19 -17.08 -6.66
N GLU A 229 -13.82 -16.48 -5.65
CA GLU A 229 -15.14 -15.82 -5.76
C GLU A 229 -15.07 -14.39 -6.30
N ALA A 230 -13.87 -13.81 -6.46
CA ALA A 230 -13.71 -12.44 -6.96
C ALA A 230 -14.13 -12.31 -8.43
N ASP A 231 -14.62 -11.12 -8.78
CA ASP A 231 -14.92 -10.70 -10.15
C ASP A 231 -13.76 -9.97 -10.80
N ILE A 232 -13.02 -9.24 -9.94
CA ILE A 232 -11.91 -8.36 -10.32
C ILE A 232 -10.71 -8.71 -9.45
N ALA A 233 -9.52 -8.80 -10.04
CA ALA A 233 -8.27 -8.86 -9.30
C ALA A 233 -7.38 -7.68 -9.66
N PHE A 234 -6.78 -7.06 -8.65
CA PHE A 234 -5.92 -5.90 -8.78
C PHE A 234 -4.58 -6.12 -8.08
N THR A 235 -3.49 -6.14 -8.86
CA THR A 235 -2.11 -6.18 -8.36
C THR A 235 -1.33 -4.94 -8.80
N ALA A 236 -0.27 -4.62 -8.06
CA ALA A 236 0.58 -3.44 -8.24
C ALA A 236 2.08 -3.80 -8.29
N HIS A 237 2.98 -2.94 -7.80
CA HIS A 237 4.42 -3.19 -7.60
C HIS A 237 5.28 -3.29 -8.86
N THR A 238 4.75 -3.74 -9.98
CA THR A 238 5.55 -3.95 -11.20
C THR A 238 5.66 -2.70 -12.05
N HIS A 239 4.85 -1.67 -11.78
CA HIS A 239 4.66 -0.45 -12.57
C HIS A 239 4.20 -0.73 -14.02
N LEU A 240 3.82 -1.96 -14.32
CA LEU A 240 3.41 -2.37 -15.67
C LEU A 240 1.88 -2.34 -15.76
N LYS A 241 1.37 -1.30 -16.41
CA LYS A 241 -0.05 -1.04 -16.56
C LYS A 241 -0.70 -1.93 -17.60
N SER A 242 -1.69 -2.72 -17.18
CA SER A 242 -2.46 -3.59 -18.09
C SER A 242 -3.75 -4.05 -17.44
N PHE A 243 -4.73 -4.36 -18.25
CA PHE A 243 -5.89 -5.15 -17.83
C PHE A 243 -6.23 -6.21 -18.86
N GLU A 244 -6.93 -7.24 -18.41
CA GLU A 244 -7.43 -8.30 -19.27
C GLU A 244 -8.82 -8.74 -18.79
N LYS A 245 -9.78 -8.78 -19.73
CA LYS A 245 -11.09 -9.38 -19.52
C LYS A 245 -11.06 -10.81 -20.04
N PHE A 246 -11.47 -11.78 -19.24
CA PHE A 246 -11.45 -13.19 -19.59
C PHE A 246 -12.62 -13.94 -18.96
N THR A 247 -13.01 -15.06 -19.55
CA THR A 247 -14.12 -15.88 -19.05
C THR A 247 -13.58 -17.16 -18.43
N LYS A 248 -14.01 -17.48 -17.21
CA LYS A 248 -13.70 -18.73 -16.52
C LYS A 248 -14.94 -19.28 -15.83
N GLY A 249 -15.27 -20.56 -16.08
CA GLY A 249 -16.45 -21.18 -15.46
C GLY A 249 -17.79 -20.51 -15.85
N GLY A 250 -17.87 -19.88 -17.02
CA GLY A 250 -19.05 -19.14 -17.47
C GLY A 250 -19.21 -17.74 -16.84
N LYS A 251 -18.22 -17.27 -16.06
CA LYS A 251 -18.20 -15.96 -15.41
C LYS A 251 -17.16 -15.07 -16.07
N ASP A 252 -17.52 -13.83 -16.38
CA ASP A 252 -16.59 -12.82 -16.87
C ASP A 252 -15.82 -12.22 -15.72
N LEU A 253 -14.50 -12.21 -15.85
CA LEU A 253 -13.54 -11.78 -14.84
C LEU A 253 -12.60 -10.73 -15.41
N ILE A 254 -12.08 -9.87 -14.54
CA ILE A 254 -11.12 -8.83 -14.89
C ILE A 254 -9.87 -8.96 -14.04
N ALA A 255 -8.72 -9.06 -14.69
CA ALA A 255 -7.42 -8.98 -14.05
C ALA A 255 -6.76 -7.65 -14.39
N VAL A 256 -6.26 -6.95 -13.37
CA VAL A 256 -5.62 -5.64 -13.48
C VAL A 256 -4.23 -5.69 -12.87
N SER A 257 -3.25 -5.25 -13.65
CA SER A 257 -1.93 -4.84 -13.17
C SER A 257 -1.88 -3.31 -13.18
N GLY A 258 -1.68 -2.70 -12.03
CA GLY A 258 -1.67 -1.25 -11.90
C GLY A 258 -0.44 -0.62 -12.55
N GLY A 259 -0.60 0.60 -13.02
CA GLY A 259 0.48 1.44 -13.49
C GLY A 259 1.20 2.14 -12.34
N SER A 260 1.93 3.19 -12.68
CA SER A 260 2.66 4.03 -11.72
C SER A 260 2.61 5.49 -12.16
N TYR A 261 2.85 6.41 -11.23
CA TYR A 261 3.14 7.81 -11.54
C TYR A 261 4.64 8.11 -11.51
N LYS A 262 5.48 7.09 -11.28
CA LYS A 262 6.93 7.16 -11.31
C LYS A 262 7.45 6.40 -12.55
N PRO A 263 7.51 7.06 -13.73
CA PRO A 263 7.81 6.39 -15.00
C PRO A 263 9.25 5.89 -15.09
N ASP A 264 10.18 6.60 -14.50
CA ASP A 264 11.61 6.25 -14.52
C ASP A 264 12.33 6.86 -13.31
N ASP A 265 13.31 6.15 -12.76
CA ASP A 265 14.20 6.63 -11.72
C ASP A 265 15.64 6.11 -11.97
N GLU A 266 16.61 6.65 -11.25
CA GLU A 266 18.00 6.21 -11.33
C GLU A 266 18.21 4.78 -10.77
N PHE A 267 17.25 4.26 -10.02
CA PHE A 267 17.31 2.93 -9.42
C PHE A 267 17.02 1.81 -10.44
N LEU A 268 16.03 1.98 -11.31
CA LEU A 268 15.62 0.95 -12.27
C LEU A 268 16.73 0.53 -13.25
N PRO A 269 17.49 1.46 -13.89
CA PRO A 269 18.60 1.10 -14.76
C PRO A 269 19.71 0.33 -14.04
N THR A 270 20.02 0.68 -12.79
CA THR A 270 21.06 0.00 -12.01
C THR A 270 20.71 -1.45 -11.66
N HIS A 271 19.41 -1.80 -11.73
CA HIS A 271 18.88 -3.14 -11.48
C HIS A 271 18.49 -3.88 -12.78
N GLY A 272 18.98 -3.40 -13.93
CA GLY A 272 18.73 -4.02 -15.24
C GLY A 272 17.28 -3.89 -15.72
N GLN A 273 16.52 -2.92 -15.21
CA GLN A 273 15.12 -2.66 -15.54
C GLN A 273 14.91 -1.37 -16.34
N GLY A 274 15.98 -0.70 -16.74
CA GLY A 274 15.92 0.52 -17.57
C GLY A 274 15.37 0.26 -18.98
N GLY A 275 14.86 1.34 -19.62
CA GLY A 275 14.39 1.31 -21.01
C GLY A 275 12.97 0.76 -21.19
N ARG A 276 12.19 0.62 -20.12
CA ARG A 276 10.77 0.27 -20.20
C ARG A 276 9.93 1.54 -20.33
N ASN A 277 9.08 1.59 -21.36
CA ASN A 277 8.03 2.60 -21.45
C ASN A 277 6.93 2.24 -20.46
N PHE A 278 6.95 2.83 -19.27
CA PHE A 278 5.87 2.69 -18.30
C PHE A 278 4.72 3.61 -18.70
N ALA A 279 3.52 3.06 -18.84
CA ALA A 279 2.33 3.87 -19.01
C ALA A 279 1.97 4.53 -17.67
N ILE A 280 1.96 5.86 -17.64
CA ILE A 280 1.66 6.66 -16.45
C ILE A 280 0.20 6.52 -16.04
N GLY A 281 -0.07 6.64 -14.75
CA GLY A 281 -1.42 6.71 -14.17
C GLY A 281 -2.02 5.37 -13.78
N GLY A 282 -3.22 5.43 -13.18
CA GLY A 282 -4.02 4.28 -12.78
C GLY A 282 -4.98 3.80 -13.88
N ILE A 283 -5.66 2.69 -13.61
CA ILE A 283 -6.75 2.16 -14.43
C ILE A 283 -8.07 2.60 -13.81
N THR A 284 -9.08 2.87 -14.62
CA THR A 284 -10.42 3.20 -14.15
C THR A 284 -11.39 2.10 -14.53
N LEU A 285 -12.30 1.75 -13.63
CA LEU A 285 -13.36 0.78 -13.87
C LEU A 285 -14.72 1.50 -13.82
N ALA A 286 -15.61 1.23 -14.79
CA ALA A 286 -17.02 1.57 -14.69
C ALA A 286 -17.79 0.38 -14.14
N LEU A 287 -18.51 0.56 -13.03
CA LEU A 287 -19.39 -0.42 -12.39
C LEU A 287 -20.84 -0.01 -12.63
N TYR A 288 -21.64 -0.88 -13.23
CA TYR A 288 -23.05 -0.59 -13.54
C TYR A 288 -23.96 -0.88 -12.32
N PRO A 289 -25.01 -0.06 -12.08
CA PRO A 289 -25.90 -0.27 -10.93
C PRO A 289 -26.97 -1.36 -11.15
N ASP A 290 -27.38 -1.59 -12.40
CA ASP A 290 -28.53 -2.41 -12.81
C ASP A 290 -28.15 -3.75 -13.42
N GLN A 291 -26.91 -3.89 -13.86
CA GLN A 291 -26.38 -5.13 -14.45
C GLN A 291 -24.98 -5.43 -13.94
N HIS A 292 -24.67 -6.70 -13.73
CA HIS A 292 -23.33 -7.11 -13.31
C HIS A 292 -22.33 -6.99 -14.46
N ASN A 293 -21.91 -5.77 -14.75
CA ASN A 293 -20.97 -5.46 -15.83
C ASN A 293 -19.90 -4.50 -15.36
N VAL A 294 -18.65 -4.74 -15.78
CA VAL A 294 -17.49 -3.89 -15.50
C VAL A 294 -16.76 -3.57 -16.80
N ILE A 295 -16.52 -2.29 -17.03
CA ILE A 295 -15.76 -1.81 -18.18
C ILE A 295 -14.48 -1.15 -17.69
N PRO A 296 -13.27 -1.69 -18.02
CA PRO A 296 -12.00 -1.07 -17.67
C PRO A 296 -11.56 -0.05 -18.73
N PHE A 297 -10.93 1.04 -18.27
CA PHE A 297 -10.30 2.08 -19.07
C PHE A 297 -8.85 2.25 -18.67
N TYR A 298 -7.97 2.55 -19.62
CA TYR A 298 -6.54 2.71 -19.35
C TYR A 298 -6.22 3.96 -18.54
N THR A 299 -7.05 4.99 -18.59
CA THR A 299 -6.82 6.27 -17.90
C THR A 299 -8.06 6.75 -17.17
N VAL A 300 -7.85 7.67 -16.23
CA VAL A 300 -8.96 8.40 -15.58
C VAL A 300 -9.68 9.29 -16.60
N GLU A 301 -8.93 9.87 -17.55
CA GLU A 301 -9.51 10.71 -18.61
C GLU A 301 -10.45 9.92 -19.53
N GLU A 302 -10.06 8.72 -19.99
CA GLU A 302 -10.96 7.84 -20.76
C GLU A 302 -12.23 7.51 -19.97
N GLY A 303 -12.07 7.23 -18.65
CA GLY A 303 -13.19 7.02 -17.75
C GLY A 303 -14.09 8.25 -17.62
N LEU A 304 -13.52 9.45 -17.57
CA LEU A 304 -14.26 10.70 -17.51
C LEU A 304 -15.05 10.95 -18.80
N GLN A 305 -14.44 10.72 -19.95
CA GLN A 305 -15.11 10.85 -21.24
C GLN A 305 -16.29 9.90 -21.35
N PHE A 306 -16.13 8.67 -20.88
CA PHE A 306 -17.20 7.69 -20.80
C PHE A 306 -18.32 8.14 -19.84
N TYR A 307 -17.98 8.60 -18.63
CA TYR A 307 -18.92 9.12 -17.66
C TYR A 307 -19.76 10.28 -18.21
N GLU A 308 -19.14 11.22 -18.91
CA GLU A 308 -19.84 12.35 -19.55
C GLU A 308 -20.76 11.89 -20.71
N ALA A 309 -20.41 10.80 -21.39
CA ALA A 309 -21.29 10.18 -22.39
C ALA A 309 -22.52 9.55 -21.74
N GLU A 310 -22.33 8.82 -20.64
CA GLU A 310 -23.44 8.22 -19.87
C GLU A 310 -24.37 9.30 -19.29
N LYS A 311 -23.86 10.41 -18.76
CA LYS A 311 -24.68 11.54 -18.32
C LYS A 311 -25.59 12.05 -19.45
N LYS A 312 -25.04 12.23 -20.65
CA LYS A 312 -25.81 12.70 -21.80
C LYS A 312 -26.89 11.69 -22.20
N LEU A 313 -26.57 10.40 -22.21
CA LEU A 313 -27.54 9.33 -22.54
C LEU A 313 -28.71 9.31 -21.55
N HIS A 314 -28.47 9.60 -20.28
CA HIS A 314 -29.48 9.62 -19.22
C HIS A 314 -30.12 11.00 -19.01
N ASN A 315 -29.80 12.00 -19.86
CA ASN A 315 -30.30 13.39 -19.76
C ASN A 315 -30.02 14.06 -18.41
N ILE A 316 -28.88 13.72 -17.79
CA ILE A 316 -28.40 14.34 -16.57
C ILE A 316 -27.75 15.67 -16.95
N ASN A 317 -28.40 16.77 -16.61
CA ASN A 317 -27.89 18.13 -16.76
C ASN A 317 -27.25 18.56 -15.43
N GLU A 318 -26.17 19.35 -15.52
CA GLU A 318 -25.55 19.96 -14.33
C GLU A 318 -26.48 20.99 -13.68
#